data_b62ccee95fd88762033b29ad122f39b0
#
_entry.id   b62ccee95fd88762033b29ad122f39b0
#
_cell.length_a   1.000
_cell.length_b   1.000
_cell.length_c   1.000
_cell.angle_alpha   90.00
_cell.angle_beta   90.00
_cell.angle_gamma   90.00
#
_symmetry.space_group_name_H-M   'P 1'
#
loop_
_entity.id
_entity.type
_entity.pdbx_description
1 polymer ?
#
loop_
_entity_poly.entity_id
_entity_poly.type
_entity_poly.pdbx_seq_one_letter_code
_entity_poly.pdbx_strand_id
1 'polypeptide(L)'
;RRLSFRGVSDVLKAVSKRIYDSIFQEDVRISAEEIIAELDKAEKILKEEHNGLFFGVLDDFRDRVKIFGTHFATLDIRQDSRIHQNVIDDIFKKVIDGNVDSRTNDEKIDLLLDSGIVLNPDDFEDEMTCETLKSIYNIKVIQENNGERGMHRYIISNSDEVKDVMNVYTMMKLCGYKDEDINIDIVPLFETMEGLDKSENVMKTLYDHPVYKKHLARRNNKQII
;
A
#
# COMPACT_ATOMS: atom_id res chain seq x y z
N ARG A 1 -13.61 47.93 -10.92
CA ARG A 1 -12.70 47.66 -9.78
C ARG A 1 -12.45 46.16 -9.73
N ARG A 2 -11.24 45.71 -9.96
CA ARG A 2 -10.86 44.30 -9.68
C ARG A 2 -10.88 44.15 -8.15
N LEU A 3 -11.69 43.24 -7.66
CA LEU A 3 -11.60 42.78 -6.26
C LEU A 3 -10.24 42.17 -6.05
N SER A 4 -9.47 42.68 -5.10
CA SER A 4 -8.16 42.14 -4.77
C SER A 4 -8.35 41.21 -3.57
N PHE A 5 -8.21 39.91 -3.82
CA PHE A 5 -8.16 38.87 -2.78
C PHE A 5 -6.70 38.71 -2.29
N ARG A 6 -6.15 39.79 -1.72
CA ARG A 6 -4.81 39.74 -1.13
C ARG A 6 -4.77 38.67 -0.03
N GLY A 7 -3.65 38.03 0.15
CA GLY A 7 -3.51 36.91 1.08
C GLY A 7 -4.02 35.59 0.51
N VAL A 8 -5.31 35.49 0.12
CA VAL A 8 -5.86 34.28 -0.50
C VAL A 8 -5.10 33.91 -1.80
N SER A 9 -4.89 34.91 -2.66
CA SER A 9 -4.15 34.70 -3.92
C SER A 9 -2.72 34.22 -3.68
N ASP A 10 -2.08 34.69 -2.61
CA ASP A 10 -0.69 34.33 -2.30
C ASP A 10 -0.61 32.88 -1.76
N VAL A 11 -1.55 32.49 -0.88
CA VAL A 11 -1.68 31.09 -0.41
C VAL A 11 -1.93 30.15 -1.57
N LEU A 12 -2.92 30.44 -2.43
CA LEU A 12 -3.27 29.58 -3.54
C LEU A 12 -2.15 29.46 -4.59
N LYS A 13 -1.40 30.54 -4.85
CA LYS A 13 -0.23 30.50 -5.72
C LYS A 13 0.89 29.64 -5.15
N ALA A 14 1.14 29.71 -3.84
CA ALA A 14 2.13 28.89 -3.17
C ALA A 14 1.78 27.41 -3.25
N VAL A 15 0.52 27.05 -2.99
CA VAL A 15 0.02 25.67 -3.12
C VAL A 15 0.13 25.19 -4.57
N SER A 16 -0.34 26.00 -5.53
CA SER A 16 -0.27 25.67 -6.96
C SER A 16 1.17 25.43 -7.42
N LYS A 17 2.12 26.25 -6.93
CA LYS A 17 3.54 26.08 -7.23
C LYS A 17 4.07 24.77 -6.65
N ARG A 18 3.79 24.46 -5.37
CA ARG A 18 4.24 23.21 -4.74
C ARG A 18 3.66 21.98 -5.44
N ILE A 19 2.37 22.02 -5.84
CA ILE A 19 1.76 20.93 -6.64
C ILE A 19 2.49 20.79 -7.97
N TYR A 20 2.76 21.89 -8.67
CA TYR A 20 3.50 21.87 -9.93
C TYR A 20 4.91 21.29 -9.73
N ASP A 21 5.63 21.78 -8.73
CA ASP A 21 6.99 21.33 -8.42
C ASP A 21 6.99 19.81 -8.08
N SER A 22 5.98 19.31 -7.37
CA SER A 22 5.87 17.86 -7.03
C SER A 22 5.61 16.96 -8.24
N ILE A 23 5.11 17.49 -9.34
CA ILE A 23 4.89 16.73 -10.59
C ILE A 23 6.19 16.63 -11.41
N PHE A 24 7.01 17.67 -11.38
CA PHE A 24 8.15 17.82 -12.29
C PHE A 24 9.53 17.71 -11.62
N GLN A 25 9.59 17.63 -10.28
CA GLN A 25 10.83 17.55 -9.50
C GLN A 25 10.77 16.33 -8.58
N GLU A 26 11.71 15.40 -8.73
CA GLU A 26 11.74 14.14 -8.00
C GLU A 26 11.85 14.29 -6.46
N ASP A 27 12.50 15.37 -6.01
CA ASP A 27 12.74 15.63 -4.58
C ASP A 27 11.61 16.40 -3.90
N VAL A 28 10.61 16.87 -4.66
CA VAL A 28 9.49 17.65 -4.10
C VAL A 28 8.27 16.76 -3.93
N ARG A 29 7.74 16.74 -2.72
CA ARG A 29 6.49 16.03 -2.37
C ARG A 29 5.52 17.00 -1.75
N ILE A 30 4.23 16.73 -1.95
CA ILE A 30 3.13 17.41 -1.27
C ILE A 30 2.03 16.37 -0.96
N SER A 31 1.58 16.32 0.29
CA SER A 31 0.49 15.45 0.69
C SER A 31 -0.87 16.15 0.57
N ALA A 32 -1.95 15.34 0.56
CA ALA A 32 -3.31 15.87 0.58
C ALA A 32 -3.58 16.70 1.86
N GLU A 33 -3.04 16.26 2.99
CA GLU A 33 -3.15 16.93 4.28
C GLU A 33 -2.46 18.30 4.24
N GLU A 34 -1.29 18.39 3.63
CA GLU A 34 -0.61 19.68 3.45
C GLU A 34 -1.39 20.63 2.55
N ILE A 35 -1.98 20.13 1.45
CA ILE A 35 -2.85 20.92 0.58
C ILE A 35 -4.04 21.44 1.39
N ILE A 36 -4.73 20.58 2.15
CA ILE A 36 -5.89 20.94 2.96
C ILE A 36 -5.50 22.01 4.01
N ALA A 37 -4.37 21.83 4.69
CA ALA A 37 -3.91 22.81 5.69
C ALA A 37 -3.67 24.21 5.08
N GLU A 38 -3.17 24.30 3.86
CA GLU A 38 -3.04 25.58 3.16
C GLU A 38 -4.41 26.15 2.73
N LEU A 39 -5.34 25.30 2.27
CA LEU A 39 -6.70 25.73 1.94
C LEU A 39 -7.45 26.26 3.17
N ASP A 40 -7.23 25.68 4.36
CA ASP A 40 -7.81 26.16 5.62
C ASP A 40 -7.30 27.56 5.98
N LYS A 41 -6.04 27.89 5.67
CA LYS A 41 -5.51 29.26 5.80
C LYS A 41 -6.24 30.23 4.85
N ALA A 42 -6.44 29.81 3.60
CA ALA A 42 -7.18 30.61 2.63
C ALA A 42 -8.65 30.81 3.05
N GLU A 43 -9.30 29.79 3.61
CA GLU A 43 -10.64 29.88 4.16
C GLU A 43 -10.74 30.93 5.25
N LYS A 44 -9.80 30.91 6.21
CA LYS A 44 -9.77 31.87 7.30
C LYS A 44 -9.71 33.28 6.77
N ILE A 45 -8.83 33.58 5.82
CA ILE A 45 -8.73 34.91 5.19
C ILE A 45 -10.04 35.29 4.48
N LEU A 46 -10.66 34.36 3.73
CA LEU A 46 -11.93 34.61 3.04
C LEU A 46 -13.05 34.99 4.02
N LYS A 47 -13.13 34.27 5.14
CA LYS A 47 -14.17 34.57 6.17
C LYS A 47 -13.92 35.88 6.92
N GLU A 48 -12.68 36.14 7.32
CA GLU A 48 -12.35 37.30 8.16
C GLU A 48 -12.24 38.63 7.36
N GLU A 49 -11.68 38.56 6.14
CA GLU A 49 -11.36 39.77 5.37
C GLU A 49 -12.26 39.97 4.14
N HIS A 50 -12.95 38.92 3.68
CA HIS A 50 -13.73 38.95 2.44
C HIS A 50 -15.19 38.51 2.61
N ASN A 51 -15.71 38.50 3.86
CA ASN A 51 -17.10 38.11 4.20
C ASN A 51 -17.51 36.73 3.60
N GLY A 52 -16.57 35.79 3.48
CA GLY A 52 -16.81 34.47 2.94
C GLY A 52 -17.09 34.43 1.42
N LEU A 53 -16.79 35.50 0.69
CA LEU A 53 -17.02 35.53 -0.76
C LEU A 53 -16.20 34.47 -1.46
N PHE A 54 -16.83 33.64 -2.32
CA PHE A 54 -16.27 32.49 -3.02
C PHE A 54 -15.83 31.32 -2.10
N PHE A 55 -16.26 31.30 -0.84
CA PHE A 55 -15.97 30.21 0.08
C PHE A 55 -16.41 28.85 -0.51
N GLY A 56 -17.61 28.76 -1.14
CA GLY A 56 -18.10 27.51 -1.74
C GLY A 56 -17.16 26.93 -2.80
N VAL A 57 -16.49 27.78 -3.59
CA VAL A 57 -15.52 27.31 -4.61
C VAL A 57 -14.28 26.70 -3.94
N LEU A 58 -13.82 27.30 -2.84
CA LEU A 58 -12.70 26.77 -2.06
C LEU A 58 -13.07 25.45 -1.39
N ASP A 59 -14.27 25.38 -0.83
CA ASP A 59 -14.80 24.19 -0.15
C ASP A 59 -14.97 23.01 -1.10
N ASP A 60 -15.55 23.25 -2.27
CA ASP A 60 -15.64 22.23 -3.35
C ASP A 60 -14.28 21.69 -3.75
N PHE A 61 -13.26 22.55 -3.85
CA PHE A 61 -11.91 22.12 -4.15
C PHE A 61 -11.30 21.31 -3.00
N ARG A 62 -11.47 21.75 -1.76
CA ARG A 62 -11.03 21.01 -0.57
C ARG A 62 -11.66 19.62 -0.48
N ASP A 63 -12.95 19.50 -0.78
CA ASP A 63 -13.63 18.21 -0.77
C ASP A 63 -13.10 17.27 -1.87
N ARG A 64 -12.77 17.80 -3.05
CA ARG A 64 -12.08 17.02 -4.08
C ARG A 64 -10.70 16.51 -3.60
N VAL A 65 -9.93 17.35 -2.92
CA VAL A 65 -8.64 16.95 -2.34
C VAL A 65 -8.84 15.86 -1.28
N LYS A 66 -9.87 15.96 -0.42
CA LYS A 66 -10.18 14.90 0.57
C LYS A 66 -10.57 13.57 -0.08
N ILE A 67 -11.31 13.62 -1.20
CA ILE A 67 -11.80 12.41 -1.88
C ILE A 67 -10.69 11.76 -2.70
N PHE A 68 -10.00 12.54 -3.53
CA PHE A 68 -9.05 12.05 -4.52
C PHE A 68 -7.60 12.03 -4.02
N GLY A 69 -7.29 12.77 -2.96
CA GLY A 69 -5.92 12.90 -2.45
C GLY A 69 -4.94 13.35 -3.53
N THR A 70 -3.73 12.83 -3.46
CA THR A 70 -2.70 12.94 -4.51
C THR A 70 -2.66 11.70 -5.41
N HIS A 71 -3.44 10.66 -5.08
CA HIS A 71 -3.47 9.36 -5.78
C HIS A 71 -4.57 9.25 -6.84
N PHE A 72 -5.54 10.15 -6.86
CA PHE A 72 -6.69 10.20 -7.77
C PHE A 72 -7.61 8.97 -7.68
N ALA A 73 -7.07 7.75 -7.73
CA ALA A 73 -7.82 6.50 -7.59
C ALA A 73 -7.01 5.48 -6.78
N THR A 74 -7.69 4.71 -5.94
CA THR A 74 -7.10 3.58 -5.23
C THR A 74 -6.97 2.39 -6.16
N LEU A 75 -5.78 1.82 -6.27
CA LEU A 75 -5.51 0.59 -7.01
C LEU A 75 -5.26 -0.55 -6.04
N ASP A 76 -5.80 -1.72 -6.34
CA ASP A 76 -5.54 -2.96 -5.62
C ASP A 76 -4.64 -3.86 -6.47
N ILE A 77 -3.63 -4.48 -5.86
CA ILE A 77 -2.92 -5.59 -6.49
C ILE A 77 -3.78 -6.83 -6.36
N ARG A 78 -3.85 -7.64 -7.41
CA ARG A 78 -4.54 -8.93 -7.40
C ARG A 78 -3.65 -10.00 -8.00
N GLN A 79 -3.49 -11.10 -7.30
CA GLN A 79 -2.73 -12.24 -7.78
C GLN A 79 -3.27 -13.54 -7.19
N ASP A 80 -3.06 -14.64 -7.90
CA ASP A 80 -3.49 -15.97 -7.52
C ASP A 80 -2.53 -16.60 -6.50
N SER A 81 -3.06 -17.28 -5.47
CA SER A 81 -2.28 -17.93 -4.41
C SER A 81 -1.28 -18.97 -4.95
N ARG A 82 -1.64 -19.66 -6.04
CA ARG A 82 -0.78 -20.67 -6.68
C ARG A 82 0.46 -20.03 -7.31
N ILE A 83 0.33 -18.80 -7.82
CA ILE A 83 1.48 -18.03 -8.32
C ILE A 83 2.40 -17.69 -7.16
N HIS A 84 1.85 -17.22 -6.04
CA HIS A 84 2.65 -16.93 -4.84
C HIS A 84 3.41 -18.16 -4.35
N GLN A 85 2.76 -19.33 -4.38
CA GLN A 85 3.43 -20.59 -4.00
C GLN A 85 4.62 -20.90 -4.92
N ASN A 86 4.45 -20.77 -6.24
CA ASN A 86 5.54 -20.99 -7.19
C ASN A 86 6.68 -20.00 -6.99
N VAL A 87 6.37 -18.73 -6.73
CA VAL A 87 7.36 -17.69 -6.43
C VAL A 87 8.15 -18.02 -5.16
N ILE A 88 7.47 -18.44 -4.09
CA ILE A 88 8.15 -18.86 -2.84
C ILE A 88 9.05 -20.06 -3.08
N ASP A 89 8.62 -21.03 -3.87
CA ASP A 89 9.41 -22.20 -4.20
C ASP A 89 10.65 -21.84 -5.02
N ASP A 90 10.53 -20.92 -5.98
CA ASP A 90 11.64 -20.44 -6.79
C ASP A 90 12.64 -19.62 -5.95
N ILE A 91 12.14 -18.75 -5.08
CA ILE A 91 12.98 -18.02 -4.11
C ILE A 91 13.73 -19.01 -3.21
N PHE A 92 13.02 -20.00 -2.66
CA PHE A 92 13.59 -20.96 -1.73
C PHE A 92 14.73 -21.76 -2.39
N LYS A 93 14.55 -22.23 -3.62
CA LYS A 93 15.59 -22.90 -4.41
C LYS A 93 16.84 -22.05 -4.55
N LYS A 94 16.64 -20.76 -4.86
CA LYS A 94 17.75 -19.84 -5.14
C LYS A 94 18.51 -19.42 -3.87
N VAL A 95 17.79 -19.19 -2.77
CA VAL A 95 18.33 -18.57 -1.55
C VAL A 95 18.88 -19.61 -0.58
N ILE A 96 18.20 -20.74 -0.43
CA ILE A 96 18.51 -21.74 0.61
C ILE A 96 19.28 -22.92 0.04
N ASP A 97 19.36 -23.06 -1.29
CA ASP A 97 20.02 -24.18 -1.97
C ASP A 97 19.55 -25.56 -1.44
N GLY A 98 18.24 -25.67 -1.21
CA GLY A 98 17.59 -26.81 -0.60
C GLY A 98 16.65 -27.56 -1.52
N ASN A 99 16.38 -28.82 -1.19
CA ASN A 99 15.33 -29.58 -1.87
C ASN A 99 13.96 -29.04 -1.44
N VAL A 100 13.28 -28.33 -2.34
CA VAL A 100 11.96 -27.72 -2.16
C VAL A 100 10.92 -28.76 -1.72
N ASP A 101 10.99 -29.97 -2.28
CA ASP A 101 9.98 -31.01 -2.06
C ASP A 101 10.07 -31.68 -0.69
N SER A 102 11.17 -31.48 0.04
CA SER A 102 11.40 -32.10 1.35
C SER A 102 10.87 -31.28 2.53
N ARG A 103 10.36 -30.05 2.28
CA ARG A 103 9.92 -29.14 3.34
C ARG A 103 8.48 -28.71 3.18
N THR A 104 7.80 -28.54 4.29
CA THR A 104 6.47 -27.93 4.33
C THR A 104 6.55 -26.44 3.98
N ASN A 105 5.43 -25.84 3.59
CA ASN A 105 5.40 -24.43 3.27
C ASN A 105 5.75 -23.56 4.49
N ASP A 106 5.29 -23.92 5.67
CA ASP A 106 5.58 -23.18 6.91
C ASP A 106 7.08 -23.19 7.22
N GLU A 107 7.75 -24.36 7.05
CA GLU A 107 9.21 -24.44 7.21
C GLU A 107 9.97 -23.57 6.18
N LYS A 108 9.46 -23.47 4.94
CA LYS A 108 10.05 -22.58 3.92
C LYS A 108 9.90 -21.12 4.33
N ILE A 109 8.71 -20.72 4.75
CA ILE A 109 8.41 -19.36 5.21
C ILE A 109 9.31 -18.98 6.39
N ASP A 110 9.39 -19.82 7.41
CA ASP A 110 10.21 -19.55 8.59
C ASP A 110 11.69 -19.37 8.21
N LEU A 111 12.25 -20.27 7.38
CA LEU A 111 13.63 -20.16 6.93
C LEU A 111 13.88 -18.90 6.08
N LEU A 112 12.95 -18.51 5.23
CA LEU A 112 13.05 -17.31 4.41
C LEU A 112 12.97 -16.05 5.27
N LEU A 113 12.06 -15.99 6.25
CA LEU A 113 11.94 -14.87 7.18
C LEU A 113 13.19 -14.72 8.06
N ASP A 114 13.77 -15.83 8.51
CA ASP A 114 14.98 -15.84 9.34
C ASP A 114 16.26 -15.54 8.56
N SER A 115 16.23 -15.72 7.22
CA SER A 115 17.41 -15.52 6.37
C SER A 115 17.95 -14.09 6.38
N GLY A 116 17.08 -13.10 6.61
CA GLY A 116 17.42 -11.67 6.54
C GLY A 116 17.85 -11.19 5.16
N ILE A 117 17.62 -11.99 4.10
CA ILE A 117 18.02 -11.68 2.73
C ILE A 117 17.06 -10.66 2.14
N VAL A 118 17.61 -9.73 1.36
CA VAL A 118 16.86 -8.81 0.50
C VAL A 118 17.11 -9.21 -0.94
N LEU A 119 16.02 -9.48 -1.66
CA LEU A 119 16.06 -9.95 -3.04
C LEU A 119 16.13 -8.76 -4.02
N ASN A 120 16.83 -8.98 -5.13
CA ASN A 120 16.67 -8.16 -6.32
C ASN A 120 15.76 -8.92 -7.30
N PRO A 121 14.59 -8.40 -7.71
CA PRO A 121 13.71 -9.06 -8.66
C PRO A 121 14.38 -9.46 -9.96
N ASP A 122 15.33 -8.67 -10.46
CA ASP A 122 16.05 -8.94 -11.73
C ASP A 122 17.03 -10.12 -11.66
N ASP A 123 17.26 -10.69 -10.48
CA ASP A 123 18.09 -11.88 -10.31
C ASP A 123 17.34 -13.18 -10.68
N PHE A 124 16.04 -13.14 -10.94
CA PHE A 124 15.21 -14.29 -11.24
C PHE A 124 15.00 -14.43 -12.74
N GLU A 125 15.23 -15.65 -13.27
CA GLU A 125 15.04 -15.97 -14.69
C GLU A 125 13.57 -16.19 -15.04
N ASP A 126 12.76 -16.70 -14.09
CA ASP A 126 11.33 -16.86 -14.28
C ASP A 126 10.65 -15.48 -14.31
N GLU A 127 10.01 -15.20 -15.46
CA GLU A 127 9.33 -13.91 -15.69
C GLU A 127 8.24 -13.64 -14.65
N MET A 128 7.47 -14.67 -14.28
CA MET A 128 6.37 -14.51 -13.30
C MET A 128 6.92 -14.19 -11.91
N THR A 129 7.98 -14.83 -11.49
CA THR A 129 8.68 -14.54 -10.22
C THR A 129 9.22 -13.11 -10.21
N CYS A 130 9.92 -12.72 -11.29
CA CYS A 130 10.46 -11.38 -11.44
C CYS A 130 9.36 -10.31 -11.36
N GLU A 131 8.30 -10.44 -12.14
CA GLU A 131 7.20 -9.45 -12.19
C GLU A 131 6.38 -9.42 -10.89
N THR A 132 6.18 -10.55 -10.23
CA THR A 132 5.50 -10.59 -8.92
C THR A 132 6.31 -9.83 -7.87
N LEU A 133 7.62 -10.06 -7.79
CA LEU A 133 8.50 -9.35 -6.86
C LEU A 133 8.60 -7.86 -7.20
N LYS A 134 8.66 -7.48 -8.50
CA LYS A 134 8.63 -6.08 -8.92
C LYS A 134 7.33 -5.38 -8.51
N SER A 135 6.20 -6.07 -8.64
CA SER A 135 4.91 -5.50 -8.24
C SER A 135 4.87 -5.19 -6.75
N ILE A 136 5.42 -6.09 -5.91
CA ILE A 136 5.54 -5.88 -4.47
C ILE A 136 6.52 -4.74 -4.17
N TYR A 137 7.68 -4.71 -4.81
CA TYR A 137 8.66 -3.64 -4.62
C TYR A 137 8.09 -2.26 -4.95
N ASN A 138 7.29 -2.17 -6.01
CA ASN A 138 6.69 -0.92 -6.46
C ASN A 138 5.60 -0.37 -5.52
N ILE A 139 5.03 -1.18 -4.62
CA ILE A 139 4.04 -0.69 -3.65
C ILE A 139 4.62 0.49 -2.85
N LYS A 140 5.84 0.33 -2.31
CA LYS A 140 6.50 1.36 -1.53
C LYS A 140 6.72 2.63 -2.34
N VAL A 141 7.21 2.50 -3.57
CA VAL A 141 7.44 3.63 -4.49
C VAL A 141 6.14 4.38 -4.78
N ILE A 142 5.04 3.65 -5.00
CA ILE A 142 3.73 4.25 -5.26
C ILE A 142 3.19 4.94 -4.02
N GLN A 143 3.31 4.32 -2.84
CA GLN A 143 2.85 4.92 -1.58
C GLN A 143 3.65 6.18 -1.23
N GLU A 144 4.96 6.19 -1.46
CA GLU A 144 5.81 7.37 -1.24
C GLU A 144 5.45 8.54 -2.16
N ASN A 145 5.07 8.26 -3.41
CA ASN A 145 4.73 9.29 -4.40
C ASN A 145 3.29 9.77 -4.30
N ASN A 146 2.35 8.89 -3.97
CA ASN A 146 0.92 9.14 -4.10
C ASN A 146 0.15 9.04 -2.77
N GLY A 147 0.85 8.69 -1.68
CA GLY A 147 0.24 8.39 -0.38
C GLY A 147 -0.22 6.93 -0.26
N GLU A 148 -0.36 6.46 0.98
CA GLU A 148 -0.74 5.06 1.29
C GLU A 148 -2.02 4.63 0.58
N ARG A 149 -3.04 5.51 0.52
CA ARG A 149 -4.34 5.20 -0.10
C ARG A 149 -4.28 4.92 -1.60
N GLY A 150 -3.20 5.33 -2.28
CA GLY A 150 -2.99 5.04 -3.70
C GLY A 150 -2.86 3.54 -3.99
N MET A 151 -2.25 2.80 -3.07
CA MET A 151 -2.05 1.35 -3.18
C MET A 151 -1.92 0.75 -1.77
N HIS A 152 -3.03 0.30 -1.20
CA HIS A 152 -3.04 -0.18 0.19
C HIS A 152 -3.71 -1.55 0.36
N ARG A 153 -4.04 -2.25 -0.74
CA ARG A 153 -4.61 -3.60 -0.70
C ARG A 153 -3.91 -4.53 -1.65
N TYR A 154 -3.64 -5.72 -1.14
CA TYR A 154 -3.14 -6.85 -1.91
C TYR A 154 -4.16 -7.99 -1.78
N ILE A 155 -4.88 -8.28 -2.84
CA ILE A 155 -5.96 -9.25 -2.88
C ILE A 155 -5.43 -10.57 -3.45
N ILE A 156 -5.65 -11.65 -2.71
CA ILE A 156 -5.20 -13.00 -3.07
C ILE A 156 -6.41 -13.81 -3.52
N SER A 157 -6.50 -14.12 -4.81
CA SER A 157 -7.54 -15.03 -5.31
C SER A 157 -7.19 -16.49 -5.01
N ASN A 158 -8.19 -17.35 -4.97
CA ASN A 158 -8.07 -18.76 -4.57
C ASN A 158 -7.34 -18.94 -3.23
N SER A 159 -7.62 -18.10 -2.26
CA SER A 159 -7.03 -18.19 -0.93
C SER A 159 -7.89 -19.10 -0.05
N ASP A 160 -7.33 -20.21 0.41
CA ASP A 160 -8.01 -21.19 1.26
C ASP A 160 -7.13 -21.73 2.39
N GLU A 161 -5.89 -21.24 2.51
CA GLU A 161 -4.94 -21.64 3.55
C GLU A 161 -4.20 -20.44 4.15
N VAL A 162 -3.73 -20.58 5.37
CA VAL A 162 -2.93 -19.56 6.08
C VAL A 162 -1.68 -19.16 5.31
N LYS A 163 -1.04 -20.15 4.67
CA LYS A 163 0.17 -19.94 3.87
C LYS A 163 -0.02 -18.92 2.76
N ASP A 164 -1.22 -18.78 2.18
CA ASP A 164 -1.47 -17.88 1.06
C ASP A 164 -1.23 -16.43 1.47
N VAL A 165 -1.66 -16.07 2.68
CA VAL A 165 -1.43 -14.74 3.27
C VAL A 165 0.04 -14.60 3.69
N MET A 166 0.61 -15.64 4.31
CA MET A 166 1.99 -15.62 4.79
C MET A 166 3.00 -15.57 3.66
N ASN A 167 2.72 -16.18 2.50
CA ASN A 167 3.54 -16.07 1.29
C ASN A 167 3.71 -14.60 0.87
N VAL A 168 2.61 -13.85 0.80
CA VAL A 168 2.64 -12.42 0.44
C VAL A 168 3.43 -11.61 1.48
N TYR A 169 3.17 -11.84 2.77
CA TYR A 169 3.91 -11.17 3.84
C TYR A 169 5.42 -11.47 3.74
N THR A 170 5.79 -12.73 3.51
CA THR A 170 7.19 -13.16 3.36
C THR A 170 7.85 -12.49 2.16
N MET A 171 7.20 -12.47 1.00
CA MET A 171 7.72 -11.78 -0.18
C MET A 171 7.95 -10.28 0.09
N MET A 172 7.06 -9.62 0.84
CA MET A 172 7.29 -8.22 1.24
C MET A 172 8.56 -8.09 2.08
N LYS A 173 8.76 -8.96 3.07
CA LYS A 173 9.98 -8.98 3.88
C LYS A 173 11.23 -9.16 3.03
N LEU A 174 11.18 -10.09 2.10
CA LEU A 174 12.28 -10.38 1.16
C LEU A 174 12.52 -9.26 0.14
N CYS A 175 11.51 -8.43 -0.17
CA CYS A 175 11.67 -7.19 -0.93
C CYS A 175 12.20 -6.02 -0.08
N GLY A 176 12.65 -6.27 1.15
CA GLY A 176 13.30 -5.27 2.01
C GLY A 176 12.35 -4.42 2.84
N TYR A 177 11.07 -4.79 2.94
CA TYR A 177 10.15 -4.10 3.86
C TYR A 177 10.50 -4.43 5.30
N LYS A 178 10.65 -3.41 6.13
CA LYS A 178 10.60 -3.59 7.57
C LYS A 178 9.15 -3.79 8.00
N ASP A 179 8.93 -4.34 9.18
CA ASP A 179 7.57 -4.57 9.68
C ASP A 179 6.75 -3.28 9.77
N GLU A 180 7.39 -2.17 10.12
CA GLU A 180 6.76 -0.84 10.20
C GLU A 180 6.42 -0.24 8.83
N ASP A 181 7.06 -0.70 7.76
CA ASP A 181 6.86 -0.20 6.39
C ASP A 181 5.75 -0.97 5.64
N ILE A 182 5.25 -2.09 6.19
CA ILE A 182 4.19 -2.88 5.55
C ILE A 182 2.83 -2.23 5.82
N ASN A 183 2.55 -1.15 5.07
CA ASN A 183 1.32 -0.37 5.13
C ASN A 183 0.31 -0.84 4.07
N ILE A 184 0.03 -2.15 4.05
CA ILE A 184 -0.89 -2.75 3.10
C ILE A 184 -1.79 -3.77 3.80
N ASP A 185 -3.06 -3.82 3.40
CA ASP A 185 -4.00 -4.83 3.84
C ASP A 185 -3.85 -6.06 2.93
N ILE A 186 -3.45 -7.20 3.48
CA ILE A 186 -3.39 -8.46 2.74
C ILE A 186 -4.76 -9.12 2.85
N VAL A 187 -5.43 -9.28 1.72
CA VAL A 187 -6.84 -9.63 1.64
C VAL A 187 -6.99 -11.03 1.03
N PRO A 188 -7.23 -12.08 1.82
CA PRO A 188 -7.58 -13.38 1.30
C PRO A 188 -8.99 -13.35 0.71
N LEU A 189 -9.16 -13.91 -0.49
CA LEU A 189 -10.46 -14.01 -1.15
C LEU A 189 -10.93 -15.46 -1.12
N PHE A 190 -11.92 -15.75 -0.29
CA PHE A 190 -12.55 -17.07 -0.17
C PHE A 190 -13.71 -17.18 -1.18
N GLU A 191 -13.37 -17.50 -2.44
CA GLU A 191 -14.32 -17.46 -3.56
C GLU A 191 -14.82 -18.85 -4.02
N THR A 192 -14.28 -19.92 -3.43
CA THR A 192 -14.73 -21.28 -3.68
C THR A 192 -15.58 -21.80 -2.52
N MET A 193 -16.43 -22.80 -2.76
CA MET A 193 -17.20 -23.43 -1.68
C MET A 193 -16.30 -24.03 -0.61
N GLU A 194 -15.21 -24.68 -1.02
CA GLU A 194 -14.22 -25.24 -0.11
C GLU A 194 -13.48 -24.14 0.69
N GLY A 195 -13.10 -23.04 0.03
CA GLY A 195 -12.49 -21.89 0.68
C GLY A 195 -13.42 -21.24 1.71
N LEU A 196 -14.71 -21.09 1.37
CA LEU A 196 -15.72 -20.57 2.30
C LEU A 196 -15.88 -21.46 3.52
N ASP A 197 -15.96 -22.76 3.34
CA ASP A 197 -16.08 -23.73 4.45
C ASP A 197 -14.85 -23.70 5.38
N LYS A 198 -13.67 -23.46 4.84
CA LYS A 198 -12.41 -23.36 5.61
C LYS A 198 -12.17 -21.98 6.23
N SER A 199 -12.82 -20.93 5.73
CA SER A 199 -12.50 -19.52 6.00
C SER A 199 -12.42 -19.18 7.48
N GLU A 200 -13.35 -19.66 8.31
CA GLU A 200 -13.35 -19.41 9.75
C GLU A 200 -12.09 -19.96 10.41
N ASN A 201 -11.70 -21.18 10.08
CA ASN A 201 -10.51 -21.82 10.66
C ASN A 201 -9.21 -21.15 10.19
N VAL A 202 -9.13 -20.82 8.89
CA VAL A 202 -7.98 -20.08 8.32
C VAL A 202 -7.82 -18.75 9.01
N MET A 203 -8.90 -17.98 9.15
CA MET A 203 -8.82 -16.66 9.77
C MET A 203 -8.49 -16.72 11.27
N LYS A 204 -9.05 -17.69 12.02
CA LYS A 204 -8.65 -17.90 13.41
C LYS A 204 -7.17 -18.20 13.57
N THR A 205 -6.67 -19.14 12.77
CA THR A 205 -5.25 -19.52 12.78
C THR A 205 -4.36 -18.34 12.40
N LEU A 206 -4.74 -17.56 11.39
CA LEU A 206 -4.00 -16.38 10.96
C LEU A 206 -3.96 -15.30 12.06
N TYR A 207 -5.06 -15.06 12.77
CA TYR A 207 -5.11 -14.08 13.86
C TYR A 207 -4.26 -14.48 15.07
N ASP A 208 -4.04 -15.77 15.27
CA ASP A 208 -3.17 -16.29 16.34
C ASP A 208 -1.71 -16.41 15.88
N HIS A 209 -1.44 -16.29 14.57
CA HIS A 209 -0.07 -16.39 14.05
C HIS A 209 0.81 -15.23 14.55
N PRO A 210 1.94 -15.50 15.23
CA PRO A 210 2.70 -14.48 15.97
C PRO A 210 3.17 -13.31 15.10
N VAL A 211 3.55 -13.58 13.86
CA VAL A 211 4.03 -12.56 12.92
C VAL A 211 2.86 -11.74 12.39
N TYR A 212 1.79 -12.42 11.95
CA TYR A 212 0.65 -11.74 11.35
C TYR A 212 -0.15 -10.90 12.36
N LYS A 213 -0.25 -11.36 13.60
CA LYS A 213 -0.85 -10.61 14.71
C LYS A 213 -0.20 -9.24 14.92
N LYS A 214 1.14 -9.17 14.78
CA LYS A 214 1.86 -7.89 14.85
C LYS A 214 1.55 -6.99 13.66
N HIS A 215 1.40 -7.55 12.47
CA HIS A 215 0.98 -6.82 11.29
C HIS A 215 -0.43 -6.25 11.48
N LEU A 216 -1.40 -7.06 11.91
CA LEU A 216 -2.77 -6.60 12.18
C LEU A 216 -2.83 -5.48 13.22
N ALA A 217 -2.04 -5.57 14.29
CA ALA A 217 -1.98 -4.51 15.30
C ALA A 217 -1.59 -3.16 14.71
N ARG A 218 -0.66 -3.14 13.73
CA ARG A 218 -0.29 -1.91 13.01
C ARG A 218 -1.39 -1.44 12.05
N ARG A 219 -2.22 -2.35 11.54
CA ARG A 219 -3.39 -2.05 10.72
C ARG A 219 -4.65 -1.78 11.57
N ASN A 220 -4.49 -1.32 12.82
CA ASN A 220 -5.58 -1.01 13.76
C ASN A 220 -6.50 -2.20 14.06
N ASN A 221 -5.98 -3.43 14.01
CA ASN A 221 -6.73 -4.70 14.14
C ASN A 221 -7.89 -4.80 13.13
N LYS A 222 -7.70 -4.27 11.93
CA LYS A 222 -8.66 -4.40 10.83
C LYS A 222 -8.16 -5.43 9.84
N GLN A 223 -9.04 -6.36 9.48
CA GLN A 223 -8.84 -7.32 8.41
C GLN A 223 -9.95 -7.18 7.39
N ILE A 224 -9.59 -7.19 6.12
CA ILE A 224 -10.51 -7.27 4.98
C ILE A 224 -10.45 -8.70 4.44
N ILE A 225 -11.59 -9.27 4.12
CA ILE A 225 -11.75 -10.58 3.50
C ILE A 225 -12.72 -10.51 2.33
#